data_78b1de66bc4fb666c7b509d7f7966ab0
#
_entry.id   78b1de66bc4fb666c7b509d7f7966ab0
#
_cell.length_a   1.000
_cell.length_b   1.000
_cell.length_c   1.000
_cell.angle_alpha   90.00
_cell.angle_beta   90.00
_cell.angle_gamma   90.00
#
_symmetry.space_group_name_H-M   'P 1'
#
loop_
_entity.id
_entity.type
_entity.pdbx_description
1 polymer ?
#
loop_
_entity_poly.entity_id
_entity_poly.type
_entity_poly.pdbx_seq_one_letter_code
_entity_poly.pdbx_strand_id
1 'polypeptide(L)'
;MLDILPALLWIIAAVIAVNICLITAIRGNLFSKKHRDVHPVRWSIIALHFTSLVIGALPYPVYAMFRSDFSAKFRRFYEHIGWPSAAVMVMLIAAELVFMYLQARNGMHSEMERKLNQAVK
;
A
#
# COMPACT_ATOMS: atom_id res chain seq x y z
N MET A 1 13.70 23.42 1.47
CA MET A 1 13.62 22.08 0.89
C MET A 1 13.39 21.00 1.94
N LEU A 2 14.12 21.02 3.05
CA LEU A 2 13.90 20.05 4.14
C LEU A 2 12.50 20.15 4.74
N ASP A 3 11.91 21.35 4.74
CA ASP A 3 10.59 21.59 5.34
C ASP A 3 9.49 20.74 4.71
N ILE A 4 9.58 20.47 3.40
CA ILE A 4 8.54 19.72 2.68
C ILE A 4 8.87 18.24 2.53
N LEU A 5 10.07 17.82 2.91
CA LEU A 5 10.51 16.44 2.68
C LEU A 5 9.63 15.38 3.34
N PRO A 6 9.25 15.51 4.64
CA PRO A 6 8.36 14.51 5.23
C PRO A 6 7.00 14.44 4.54
N ALA A 7 6.41 15.59 4.19
CA ALA A 7 5.14 15.63 3.49
C ALA A 7 5.24 15.00 2.11
N LEU A 8 6.33 15.26 1.40
CA LEU A 8 6.57 14.70 0.08
C LEU A 8 6.70 13.17 0.14
N LEU A 9 7.46 12.65 1.10
CA LEU A 9 7.61 11.21 1.31
C LEU A 9 6.27 10.56 1.61
N TRP A 10 5.47 11.20 2.47
CA TRP A 10 4.14 10.69 2.81
C TRP A 10 3.24 10.61 1.58
N ILE A 11 3.24 11.66 0.76
CA ILE A 11 2.43 11.72 -0.47
C ILE A 11 2.86 10.62 -1.45
N ILE A 12 4.17 10.42 -1.64
CA ILE A 12 4.68 9.37 -2.51
C ILE A 12 4.22 8.00 -2.03
N ALA A 13 4.33 7.74 -0.72
CA ALA A 13 3.89 6.48 -0.15
C ALA A 13 2.38 6.28 -0.34
N ALA A 14 1.58 7.32 -0.14
CA ALA A 14 0.13 7.26 -0.33
C ALA A 14 -0.23 6.96 -1.78
N VAL A 15 0.45 7.58 -2.74
CA VAL A 15 0.22 7.32 -4.17
C VAL A 15 0.55 5.86 -4.51
N ILE A 16 1.67 5.35 -4.02
CA ILE A 16 2.05 3.94 -4.22
C ILE A 16 0.99 3.03 -3.62
N ALA A 17 0.51 3.33 -2.40
CA ALA A 17 -0.50 2.53 -1.72
C ALA A 17 -1.80 2.46 -2.51
N VAL A 18 -2.27 3.60 -3.00
CA VAL A 18 -3.50 3.65 -3.80
C VAL A 18 -3.32 2.85 -5.10
N ASN A 19 -2.17 2.98 -5.76
CA ASN A 19 -1.89 2.22 -6.99
C ASN A 19 -1.87 0.72 -6.73
N ILE A 20 -1.27 0.27 -5.63
CA ILE A 20 -1.26 -1.15 -5.25
C ILE A 20 -2.69 -1.64 -5.05
N CYS A 21 -3.51 -0.88 -4.32
CA CYS A 21 -4.91 -1.24 -4.08
C CYS A 21 -5.68 -1.36 -5.39
N LEU A 22 -5.50 -0.41 -6.31
CA LEU A 22 -6.19 -0.44 -7.60
C LEU A 22 -5.75 -1.63 -8.45
N ILE A 23 -4.44 -1.88 -8.54
CA ILE A 23 -3.91 -2.98 -9.34
C ILE A 23 -4.39 -4.32 -8.79
N THR A 24 -4.32 -4.52 -7.47
CA THR A 24 -4.75 -5.77 -6.85
C THR A 24 -6.25 -5.97 -6.98
N ALA A 25 -7.04 -4.91 -6.89
CA ALA A 25 -8.50 -5.00 -7.07
C ALA A 25 -8.86 -5.40 -8.50
N ILE A 26 -8.20 -4.81 -9.49
CA ILE A 26 -8.46 -5.09 -10.90
C ILE A 26 -7.98 -6.50 -11.27
N ARG A 27 -6.72 -6.83 -10.95
CA ARG A 27 -6.12 -8.12 -11.31
C ARG A 27 -6.72 -9.27 -10.52
N GLY A 28 -7.17 -9.01 -9.30
CA GLY A 28 -7.79 -10.01 -8.44
C GLY A 28 -9.28 -10.16 -8.63
N ASN A 29 -9.89 -9.36 -9.49
CA ASN A 29 -11.34 -9.35 -9.71
C ASN A 29 -12.14 -9.21 -8.41
N LEU A 30 -11.68 -8.35 -7.51
CA LEU A 30 -12.30 -8.20 -6.18
C LEU A 30 -13.72 -7.65 -6.24
N PHE A 31 -13.98 -6.82 -7.27
CA PHE A 31 -15.29 -6.18 -7.43
C PHE A 31 -16.17 -6.86 -8.47
N SER A 32 -15.71 -7.98 -9.06
CA SER A 32 -16.47 -8.72 -10.05
C SER A 32 -17.07 -9.98 -9.43
N LYS A 33 -18.29 -10.31 -9.83
CA LYS A 33 -18.97 -11.54 -9.38
C LYS A 33 -18.39 -12.80 -10.05
N LYS A 34 -17.75 -12.63 -11.21
CA LYS A 34 -17.15 -13.76 -11.93
C LYS A 34 -15.66 -13.80 -11.65
N HIS A 35 -15.22 -14.85 -10.98
CA HIS A 35 -13.81 -15.05 -10.61
C HIS A 35 -13.04 -15.82 -11.69
N ARG A 36 -13.24 -15.44 -12.96
CA ARG A 36 -12.49 -16.03 -14.07
C ARG A 36 -11.20 -15.23 -14.25
N ASP A 37 -10.11 -15.94 -14.53
CA ASP A 37 -8.82 -15.36 -14.91
C ASP A 37 -8.24 -14.41 -13.88
N VAL A 38 -8.28 -14.83 -12.59
CA VAL A 38 -7.63 -14.08 -11.52
C VAL A 38 -6.12 -14.30 -11.64
N HIS A 39 -5.39 -13.21 -11.77
CA HIS A 39 -3.93 -13.26 -11.86
C HIS A 39 -3.31 -13.33 -10.46
N PRO A 40 -2.22 -14.09 -10.31
CA PRO A 40 -1.53 -14.15 -9.03
C PRO A 40 -0.85 -12.83 -8.70
N VAL A 41 -0.56 -12.62 -7.41
CA VAL A 41 0.17 -11.44 -6.98
C VAL A 41 1.60 -11.51 -7.51
N ARG A 42 2.03 -10.46 -8.21
CA ARG A 42 3.37 -10.38 -8.78
C ARG A 42 4.38 -9.96 -7.71
N TRP A 43 5.61 -10.42 -7.88
CA TRP A 43 6.71 -10.00 -7.00
C TRP A 43 6.92 -8.48 -7.03
N SER A 44 6.69 -7.84 -8.18
CA SER A 44 6.79 -6.38 -8.28
C SER A 44 5.79 -5.67 -7.36
N ILE A 45 4.59 -6.21 -7.20
CA ILE A 45 3.58 -5.64 -6.30
C ILE A 45 4.02 -5.81 -4.84
N ILE A 46 4.56 -6.97 -4.49
CA ILE A 46 5.09 -7.22 -3.14
C ILE A 46 6.23 -6.24 -2.83
N ALA A 47 7.14 -6.05 -3.79
CA ALA A 47 8.24 -5.09 -3.66
C ALA A 47 7.72 -3.66 -3.48
N LEU A 48 6.70 -3.26 -4.26
CA LEU A 48 6.07 -1.95 -4.12
C LEU A 48 5.40 -1.78 -2.76
N HIS A 49 4.78 -2.84 -2.23
CA HIS A 49 4.17 -2.81 -0.91
C HIS A 49 5.23 -2.52 0.17
N PHE A 50 6.36 -3.22 0.14
CA PHE A 50 7.44 -2.97 1.08
C PHE A 50 8.04 -1.57 0.88
N THR A 51 8.15 -1.10 -0.36
CA THR A 51 8.62 0.24 -0.67
C THR A 51 7.68 1.29 -0.08
N SER A 52 6.37 1.12 -0.22
CA SER A 52 5.39 2.04 0.34
C SER A 52 5.45 2.05 1.87
N LEU A 53 5.67 0.89 2.49
CA LEU A 53 5.82 0.78 3.93
C LEU A 53 7.03 1.57 4.43
N VAL A 54 8.18 1.38 3.78
CA VAL A 54 9.42 2.08 4.15
C VAL A 54 9.27 3.58 3.93
N ILE A 55 8.81 4.00 2.77
CA ILE A 55 8.66 5.43 2.45
C ILE A 55 7.61 6.08 3.38
N GLY A 56 6.52 5.36 3.69
CA GLY A 56 5.49 5.86 4.60
C GLY A 56 5.97 5.99 6.03
N ALA A 57 6.94 5.19 6.44
CA ALA A 57 7.52 5.24 7.79
C ALA A 57 8.62 6.31 7.90
N LEU A 58 9.33 6.63 6.81
CA LEU A 58 10.47 7.55 6.81
C LEU A 58 10.15 8.97 7.31
N PRO A 59 8.97 9.58 7.04
CA PRO A 59 8.71 10.95 7.50
C PRO A 59 8.90 11.17 9.00
N TYR A 60 8.58 10.16 9.81
CA TYR A 60 8.62 10.28 11.26
C TYR A 60 10.04 10.38 11.81
N PRO A 61 10.95 9.44 11.48
CA PRO A 61 12.35 9.58 11.91
C PRO A 61 13.06 10.78 11.26
N VAL A 62 12.72 11.12 10.01
CA VAL A 62 13.30 12.28 9.33
C VAL A 62 12.93 13.55 10.10
N TYR A 63 11.66 13.70 10.48
CA TYR A 63 11.21 14.84 11.28
C TYR A 63 11.94 14.88 12.62
N ALA A 64 12.05 13.74 13.31
CA ALA A 64 12.70 13.66 14.60
C ALA A 64 14.19 14.04 14.54
N MET A 65 14.88 13.60 13.49
CA MET A 65 16.30 13.86 13.32
C MET A 65 16.61 15.31 12.93
N PHE A 66 15.76 15.90 12.09
CA PHE A 66 15.99 17.23 11.53
C PHE A 66 15.02 18.29 12.07
N ARG A 67 14.43 18.03 13.21
CA ARG A 67 13.43 18.92 13.82
C ARG A 67 13.90 20.37 13.95
N SER A 68 15.16 20.57 14.33
CA SER A 68 15.72 21.90 14.52
C SER A 68 15.92 22.65 13.20
N ASP A 69 16.00 21.94 12.08
CA ASP A 69 16.20 22.53 10.76
C ASP A 69 14.89 22.97 10.09
N PHE A 70 13.76 22.56 10.64
CA PHE A 70 12.45 22.96 10.12
C PHE A 70 12.05 24.34 10.65
N SER A 71 11.35 25.12 9.81
CA SER A 71 10.78 26.39 10.27
C SER A 71 9.68 26.16 11.30
N ALA A 72 9.41 27.17 12.13
CA ALA A 72 8.40 27.07 13.19
C ALA A 72 7.02 26.73 12.63
N LYS A 73 6.68 27.27 11.45
CA LYS A 73 5.41 27.02 10.78
C LYS A 73 5.26 25.56 10.42
N PHE A 74 6.29 24.95 9.81
CA PHE A 74 6.25 23.53 9.41
C PHE A 74 6.33 22.60 10.62
N ARG A 75 7.05 22.97 11.67
CA ARG A 75 7.07 22.19 12.92
C ARG A 75 5.67 22.07 13.52
N ARG A 76 4.94 23.18 13.59
CA ARG A 76 3.55 23.17 14.08
C ARG A 76 2.66 22.32 13.21
N PHE A 77 2.83 22.43 11.89
CA PHE A 77 2.06 21.65 10.93
C PHE A 77 2.28 20.14 11.14
N TYR A 78 3.54 19.71 11.22
CA TYR A 78 3.86 18.29 11.40
C TYR A 78 3.42 17.76 12.77
N GLU A 79 3.54 18.55 13.80
CA GLU A 79 3.06 18.16 15.13
C GLU A 79 1.54 18.01 15.14
N HIS A 80 0.84 18.86 14.41
CA HIS A 80 -0.62 18.81 14.32
C HIS A 80 -1.12 17.60 13.52
N ILE A 81 -0.47 17.28 12.40
CA ILE A 81 -0.91 16.18 11.53
C ILE A 81 -0.21 14.85 11.83
N GLY A 82 0.71 14.81 12.78
CA GLY A 82 1.51 13.61 13.07
C GLY A 82 0.65 12.39 13.34
N TRP A 83 -0.24 12.47 14.31
CA TRP A 83 -1.14 11.37 14.66
C TRP A 83 -2.15 11.04 13.55
N PRO A 84 -2.89 12.02 13.01
CA PRO A 84 -3.82 11.72 11.91
C PRO A 84 -3.14 11.12 10.69
N SER A 85 -1.96 11.64 10.30
CA SER A 85 -1.24 11.11 9.14
C SER A 85 -0.75 9.69 9.38
N ALA A 86 -0.29 9.38 10.60
CA ALA A 86 0.13 8.03 10.96
C ALA A 86 -1.04 7.05 10.90
N ALA A 87 -2.21 7.45 11.41
CA ALA A 87 -3.40 6.63 11.38
C ALA A 87 -3.83 6.34 9.94
N VAL A 88 -3.84 7.36 9.08
CA VAL A 88 -4.18 7.19 7.66
C VAL A 88 -3.19 6.25 6.97
N MET A 89 -1.89 6.43 7.23
CA MET A 89 -0.87 5.58 6.61
C MET A 89 -1.01 4.11 7.05
N VAL A 90 -1.28 3.86 8.33
CA VAL A 90 -1.51 2.49 8.83
C VAL A 90 -2.73 1.88 8.14
N MET A 91 -3.79 2.66 7.96
CA MET A 91 -4.98 2.19 7.25
C MET A 91 -4.70 1.87 5.79
N LEU A 92 -3.90 2.69 5.11
CA LEU A 92 -3.51 2.45 3.71
C LEU A 92 -2.68 1.17 3.58
N ILE A 93 -1.70 0.97 4.46
CA ILE A 93 -0.85 -0.22 4.45
C ILE A 93 -1.70 -1.47 4.74
N ALA A 94 -2.63 -1.39 5.69
CA ALA A 94 -3.53 -2.48 6.00
C ALA A 94 -4.43 -2.81 4.80
N ALA A 95 -4.93 -1.79 4.10
CA ALA A 95 -5.74 -1.97 2.90
C ALA A 95 -4.94 -2.67 1.80
N GLU A 96 -3.67 -2.29 1.60
CA GLU A 96 -2.79 -2.98 0.65
C GLU A 96 -2.70 -4.47 0.97
N LEU A 97 -2.44 -4.80 2.24
CA LEU A 97 -2.31 -6.19 2.68
C LEU A 97 -3.60 -6.97 2.46
N VAL A 98 -4.75 -6.37 2.81
CA VAL A 98 -6.04 -7.03 2.63
C VAL A 98 -6.31 -7.28 1.15
N PHE A 99 -6.08 -6.30 0.29
CA PHE A 99 -6.31 -6.46 -1.15
C PHE A 99 -5.36 -7.49 -1.76
N MET A 100 -4.08 -7.49 -1.37
CA MET A 100 -3.12 -8.49 -1.83
C MET A 100 -3.52 -9.88 -1.36
N TYR A 101 -3.97 -10.01 -0.13
CA TYR A 101 -4.46 -11.29 0.42
C TYR A 101 -5.67 -11.78 -0.36
N LEU A 102 -6.64 -10.91 -0.64
CA LEU A 102 -7.83 -11.28 -1.39
C LEU A 102 -7.47 -11.70 -2.81
N GLN A 103 -6.54 -10.99 -3.45
CA GLN A 103 -6.07 -11.38 -4.79
C GLN A 103 -5.41 -12.76 -4.75
N ALA A 104 -4.55 -13.02 -3.78
CA ALA A 104 -3.86 -14.29 -3.63
C ALA A 104 -4.87 -15.42 -3.38
N ARG A 105 -5.86 -15.17 -2.53
CA ARG A 105 -6.91 -16.13 -2.22
C ARG A 105 -7.72 -16.48 -3.48
N ASN A 106 -8.14 -15.45 -4.23
CA ASN A 106 -8.90 -15.65 -5.46
C ASN A 106 -8.07 -16.38 -6.50
N GLY A 107 -6.77 -16.09 -6.59
CA GLY A 107 -5.86 -16.80 -7.48
C GLY A 107 -5.72 -18.26 -7.13
N MET A 108 -5.63 -18.60 -5.85
CA MET A 108 -5.58 -19.99 -5.39
C MET A 108 -6.85 -20.75 -5.75
N HIS A 109 -8.02 -20.14 -5.51
CA HIS A 109 -9.29 -20.77 -5.87
C HIS A 109 -9.40 -21.01 -7.36
N SER A 110 -8.97 -20.07 -8.18
CA SER A 110 -8.97 -20.18 -9.62
C SER A 110 -8.08 -21.33 -10.11
N GLU A 111 -6.88 -21.49 -9.51
CA GLU A 111 -5.98 -22.58 -9.84
C GLU A 111 -6.54 -23.94 -9.41
N MET A 112 -7.14 -24.00 -8.23
CA MET A 112 -7.75 -25.25 -7.74
C MET A 112 -8.89 -25.70 -8.67
N GLU A 113 -9.75 -24.79 -9.09
CA GLU A 113 -10.83 -25.08 -10.02
C GLU A 113 -10.29 -25.61 -11.35
N ARG A 114 -9.22 -24.99 -11.87
CA ARG A 114 -8.59 -25.45 -13.12
C ARG A 114 -8.04 -26.87 -12.96
N LYS A 115 -7.36 -27.15 -11.87
CA LYS A 115 -6.80 -28.49 -11.60
C LYS A 115 -7.90 -29.53 -11.46
N LEU A 116 -8.99 -29.20 -10.76
CA LEU A 116 -10.13 -30.09 -10.61
C LEU A 116 -10.78 -30.38 -11.95
N ASN A 117 -10.97 -29.39 -12.79
CA ASN A 117 -11.55 -29.55 -14.12
C ASN A 117 -10.66 -30.42 -15.02
N GLN A 118 -9.34 -30.30 -14.91
CA GLN A 118 -8.40 -31.10 -15.65
C GLN A 118 -8.41 -32.56 -15.15
N ALA A 119 -8.56 -32.76 -13.85
CA ALA A 119 -8.60 -34.11 -13.27
C ALA A 119 -9.87 -34.86 -13.64
N VAL A 120 -10.99 -34.13 -13.83
CA VAL A 120 -12.27 -34.75 -14.19
C VAL A 120 -12.31 -35.10 -15.68
N LYS A 121 -11.53 -34.46 -16.54
CA LYS A 121 -11.43 -34.77 -17.95
C LYS A 121 -10.42 -35.90 -18.17
#